data_eb8ebcb283c373ad8a9977cab01c302d
#
_entry.id   eb8ebcb283c373ad8a9977cab01c302d
#
_cell.length_a   1.000
_cell.length_b   1.000
_cell.length_c   1.000
_cell.angle_alpha   90.00
_cell.angle_beta   90.00
_cell.angle_gamma   90.00
#
_symmetry.space_group_name_H-M   'P 1'
#
loop_
_entity.id
_entity.type
_entity.pdbx_description
1 polymer ?
#
loop_
_entity_poly.entity_id
_entity_poly.type
_entity_poly.pdbx_seq_one_letter_code
_entity_poly.pdbx_strand_id
1 'polypeptide(L)'
;GAARAMRRAARAFSTGGIAAVDTCGTGGDGLRTANLSTLAAIVTAAAGAPVVKHGNRAITSACGSADLLEGLGIRVDPPPAVMERVFRETGFAFLFAPAFHPAMKAVAPIRKQLGVPTIFNLLGPLTNPAGVRHQVVGVADAGKMDLYAEALKRLGAERFLVVRGADGQDELSVTGPTEMLEYNRGRDPEKIARITLTPEPFGIVPVGLAAIQGGDKAKNVELARAVLEGAPGPVREGVVLNAAAALYVAGVAGDIAAGVSLAREALDRRKGLELVERLARLTEGEPKGKKP
;
A
#
# COMPACT_ATOMS: atom_id res chain seq x y z
N GLY A 1 13.48 11.05 -14.68
CA GLY A 1 12.74 11.97 -15.60
C GLY A 1 11.25 11.87 -15.35
N ALA A 2 10.56 10.83 -15.86
CA ALA A 2 9.09 10.71 -15.87
C ALA A 2 8.44 10.81 -14.48
N ALA A 3 8.95 10.09 -13.47
CA ALA A 3 8.42 10.16 -12.10
C ALA A 3 8.49 11.59 -11.52
N ARG A 4 9.60 12.31 -11.74
CA ARG A 4 9.72 13.71 -11.30
C ARG A 4 8.72 14.64 -12.02
N ALA A 5 8.50 14.44 -13.31
CA ALA A 5 7.50 15.21 -14.06
C ALA A 5 6.09 14.94 -13.54
N MET A 6 5.74 13.67 -13.29
CA MET A 6 4.45 13.30 -12.72
C MET A 6 4.23 13.86 -11.32
N ARG A 7 5.23 13.81 -10.43
CA ARG A 7 5.14 14.41 -9.08
C ARG A 7 4.91 15.92 -9.17
N ARG A 8 5.58 16.64 -10.08
CA ARG A 8 5.36 18.08 -10.28
C ARG A 8 3.98 18.43 -10.84
N ALA A 9 3.42 17.55 -11.67
CA ALA A 9 2.10 17.74 -12.26
C ALA A 9 0.95 17.23 -11.38
N ALA A 10 1.26 16.53 -10.29
CA ALA A 10 0.26 16.05 -9.35
C ALA A 10 -0.29 17.20 -8.50
N ARG A 11 -1.51 17.04 -8.02
CA ARG A 11 -2.03 17.83 -6.89
C ARG A 11 -1.26 17.41 -5.64
N ALA A 12 -0.57 18.34 -5.00
CA ALA A 12 0.14 18.05 -3.77
C ALA A 12 -0.84 17.66 -2.65
N PHE A 13 -0.40 16.74 -1.78
CA PHE A 13 -1.08 16.39 -0.54
C PHE A 13 -0.17 16.75 0.63
N SER A 14 -0.69 17.52 1.59
CA SER A 14 0.08 17.95 2.75
C SER A 14 -0.08 16.99 3.92
N THR A 15 1.05 16.41 4.36
CA THR A 15 1.10 15.64 5.62
C THR A 15 1.31 16.52 6.84
N GLY A 16 1.45 17.85 6.67
CA GLY A 16 1.81 18.75 7.77
C GLY A 16 3.20 18.50 8.34
N GLY A 17 4.11 17.94 7.55
CA GLY A 17 5.47 17.57 8.00
C GLY A 17 5.57 16.21 8.68
N ILE A 18 4.47 15.48 8.82
CA ILE A 18 4.46 14.13 9.39
C ILE A 18 5.09 13.16 8.39
N ALA A 19 6.11 12.42 8.81
CA ALA A 19 6.69 11.35 8.02
C ALA A 19 5.68 10.20 7.89
N ALA A 20 5.34 9.84 6.65
CA ALA A 20 4.38 8.79 6.37
C ALA A 20 4.97 7.72 5.45
N VAL A 21 4.47 6.50 5.56
CA VAL A 21 4.84 5.36 4.70
C VAL A 21 3.76 5.11 3.64
N ASP A 22 4.19 4.65 2.45
CA ASP A 22 3.31 4.11 1.40
C ASP A 22 3.59 2.63 1.17
N THR A 23 2.56 1.87 0.85
CA THR A 23 2.60 0.43 0.53
C THR A 23 2.10 0.14 -0.88
N CYS A 24 2.44 1.00 -1.83
CA CYS A 24 1.97 0.89 -3.21
C CYS A 24 2.88 -0.03 -4.03
N GLY A 25 2.36 -1.15 -4.52
CA GLY A 25 3.03 -2.02 -5.49
C GLY A 25 2.75 -1.64 -6.95
N THR A 26 3.38 -2.36 -7.86
CA THR A 26 3.18 -2.19 -9.32
C THR A 26 1.86 -2.77 -9.79
N GLY A 27 1.32 -3.73 -9.06
CA GLY A 27 0.26 -4.58 -9.54
C GLY A 27 0.70 -5.43 -10.73
N GLY A 28 -0.26 -6.11 -11.33
CA GLY A 28 -0.03 -6.81 -12.60
C GLY A 28 0.66 -8.16 -12.48
N ASP A 29 0.74 -8.74 -11.29
CA ASP A 29 1.23 -10.10 -11.04
C ASP A 29 0.32 -11.21 -11.60
N GLY A 30 -0.97 -10.89 -11.83
CA GLY A 30 -1.96 -11.83 -12.37
C GLY A 30 -2.44 -12.88 -11.38
N LEU A 31 -1.99 -12.86 -10.14
CA LEU A 31 -2.23 -13.92 -9.15
C LEU A 31 -3.59 -13.82 -8.44
N ARG A 32 -4.26 -12.67 -8.53
CA ARG A 32 -5.57 -12.41 -7.94
C ARG A 32 -5.63 -12.68 -6.44
N THR A 33 -4.55 -12.36 -5.72
CA THR A 33 -4.51 -12.43 -4.27
C THR A 33 -5.51 -11.46 -3.62
N ALA A 34 -5.85 -11.68 -2.36
CA ALA A 34 -6.58 -10.70 -1.57
C ALA A 34 -5.80 -9.36 -1.54
N ASN A 35 -6.48 -8.25 -1.26
CA ASN A 35 -5.84 -6.92 -1.24
C ASN A 35 -4.89 -6.75 -0.02
N LEU A 36 -3.82 -7.57 0.05
CA LEU A 36 -2.91 -7.64 1.21
C LEU A 36 -2.29 -6.29 1.51
N SER A 37 -1.74 -5.59 0.52
CA SER A 37 -1.09 -4.28 0.72
C SER A 37 -2.05 -3.19 1.21
N THR A 38 -3.34 -3.27 0.85
CA THR A 38 -4.35 -2.31 1.34
C THR A 38 -4.70 -2.58 2.79
N LEU A 39 -4.91 -3.84 3.16
CA LEU A 39 -5.13 -4.24 4.54
C LEU A 39 -3.90 -3.99 5.40
N ALA A 40 -2.70 -4.28 4.88
CA ALA A 40 -1.44 -3.96 5.54
C ALA A 40 -1.30 -2.47 5.83
N ALA A 41 -1.71 -1.59 4.90
CA ALA A 41 -1.73 -0.14 5.13
C ALA A 41 -2.63 0.27 6.30
N ILE A 42 -3.84 -0.31 6.38
CA ILE A 42 -4.79 -0.08 7.48
C ILE A 42 -4.19 -0.56 8.81
N VAL A 43 -3.65 -1.78 8.84
CA VAL A 43 -3.04 -2.37 10.05
C VAL A 43 -1.80 -1.57 10.47
N THR A 44 -0.98 -1.12 9.53
CA THR A 44 0.19 -0.27 9.78
C THR A 44 -0.21 1.04 10.47
N ALA A 45 -1.26 1.70 9.98
CA ALA A 45 -1.78 2.92 10.60
C ALA A 45 -2.38 2.65 11.98
N ALA A 46 -3.14 1.55 12.13
CA ALA A 46 -3.72 1.12 13.40
C ALA A 46 -2.65 0.74 14.45
N ALA A 47 -1.47 0.31 13.99
CA ALA A 47 -0.30 0.03 14.84
C ALA A 47 0.54 1.29 15.15
N GLY A 48 0.14 2.48 14.68
CA GLY A 48 0.72 3.77 15.05
C GLY A 48 1.68 4.41 14.04
N ALA A 49 1.90 3.82 12.88
CA ALA A 49 2.69 4.46 11.82
C ALA A 49 1.80 5.28 10.89
N PRO A 50 2.09 6.57 10.63
CA PRO A 50 1.32 7.34 9.65
C PRO A 50 1.46 6.74 8.24
N VAL A 51 0.32 6.55 7.55
CA VAL A 51 0.25 5.97 6.21
C VAL A 51 -0.41 6.91 5.22
N VAL A 52 0.23 7.12 4.08
CA VAL A 52 -0.37 7.79 2.93
C VAL A 52 -0.31 6.85 1.73
N LYS A 53 -1.34 6.04 1.59
CA LYS A 53 -1.40 5.04 0.53
C LYS A 53 -1.82 5.66 -0.79
N HIS A 54 -0.96 5.54 -1.80
CA HIS A 54 -1.31 5.86 -3.19
C HIS A 54 -1.95 4.63 -3.85
N GLY A 55 -3.10 4.80 -4.48
CA GLY A 55 -3.79 3.64 -5.06
C GLY A 55 -4.83 4.00 -6.11
N ASN A 56 -5.39 2.96 -6.74
CA ASN A 56 -6.35 3.09 -7.83
C ASN A 56 -7.43 2.00 -7.73
N ARG A 57 -8.42 2.08 -8.62
CA ARG A 57 -9.33 0.97 -8.91
C ARG A 57 -8.60 -0.13 -9.69
N ALA A 58 -9.17 -1.31 -9.70
CA ALA A 58 -8.70 -2.42 -10.51
C ALA A 58 -8.59 -2.04 -11.99
N ILE A 59 -7.47 -2.43 -12.62
CA ILE A 59 -7.30 -2.36 -14.08
C ILE A 59 -7.24 -3.77 -14.65
N THR A 60 -6.53 -4.68 -14.00
CA THR A 60 -6.31 -6.07 -14.41
C THR A 60 -6.77 -7.08 -13.37
N SER A 61 -6.82 -6.70 -12.09
CA SER A 61 -7.35 -7.51 -10.99
C SER A 61 -8.88 -7.38 -10.87
N ALA A 62 -9.51 -8.27 -10.11
CA ALA A 62 -10.95 -8.23 -9.86
C ALA A 62 -11.39 -7.16 -8.84
N CYS A 63 -10.47 -6.72 -7.97
CA CYS A 63 -10.72 -5.71 -6.94
C CYS A 63 -9.42 -4.92 -6.66
N GLY A 64 -9.45 -3.62 -6.94
CA GLY A 64 -8.34 -2.71 -6.62
C GLY A 64 -8.44 -2.15 -5.19
N SER A 65 -7.43 -1.39 -4.77
CA SER A 65 -7.40 -0.78 -3.44
C SER A 65 -8.58 0.17 -3.20
N ALA A 66 -8.94 0.99 -4.18
CA ALA A 66 -10.09 1.88 -4.07
C ALA A 66 -11.42 1.10 -3.99
N ASP A 67 -11.55 0.01 -4.76
CA ASP A 67 -12.76 -0.82 -4.76
C ASP A 67 -12.98 -1.48 -3.39
N LEU A 68 -11.90 -1.96 -2.76
CA LEU A 68 -11.95 -2.52 -1.42
C LEU A 68 -12.36 -1.48 -0.38
N LEU A 69 -11.70 -0.31 -0.39
CA LEU A 69 -11.99 0.75 0.59
C LEU A 69 -13.44 1.24 0.49
N GLU A 70 -13.96 1.42 -0.73
CA GLU A 70 -15.39 1.73 -0.94
C GLU A 70 -16.32 0.62 -0.44
N GLY A 71 -15.92 -0.65 -0.61
CA GLY A 71 -16.66 -1.78 -0.07
C GLY A 71 -16.67 -1.84 1.46
N LEU A 72 -15.66 -1.26 2.10
CA LEU A 72 -15.58 -1.08 3.54
C LEU A 72 -16.30 0.20 4.03
N GLY A 73 -16.91 0.99 3.12
CA GLY A 73 -17.66 2.20 3.44
C GLY A 73 -16.82 3.48 3.42
N ILE A 74 -15.56 3.41 3.02
CA ILE A 74 -14.67 4.58 2.97
C ILE A 74 -14.81 5.27 1.60
N ARG A 75 -15.15 6.54 1.59
CA ARG A 75 -15.14 7.35 0.36
C ARG A 75 -13.71 7.64 -0.06
N VAL A 76 -13.33 7.23 -1.26
CA VAL A 76 -11.95 7.31 -1.77
C VAL A 76 -11.62 8.63 -2.49
N ASP A 77 -12.61 9.42 -2.85
CA ASP A 77 -12.51 10.69 -3.59
C ASP A 77 -13.07 11.91 -2.85
N PRO A 78 -12.91 12.03 -1.52
CA PRO A 78 -13.36 13.24 -0.84
C PRO A 78 -12.51 14.43 -1.31
N PRO A 79 -12.99 15.68 -1.10
CA PRO A 79 -12.16 16.86 -1.37
C PRO A 79 -10.78 16.75 -0.67
N PRO A 80 -9.68 17.21 -1.30
CA PRO A 80 -8.33 17.08 -0.73
C PRO A 80 -8.22 17.59 0.72
N ALA A 81 -8.84 18.73 1.04
CA ALA A 81 -8.84 19.27 2.41
C ALA A 81 -9.50 18.34 3.44
N VAL A 82 -10.53 17.58 3.01
CA VAL A 82 -11.15 16.56 3.88
C VAL A 82 -10.17 15.42 4.12
N MET A 83 -9.50 14.92 3.08
CA MET A 83 -8.52 13.84 3.23
C MET A 83 -7.30 14.27 4.06
N GLU A 84 -6.86 15.52 3.96
CA GLU A 84 -5.80 16.06 4.82
C GLU A 84 -6.24 16.15 6.29
N ARG A 85 -7.50 16.52 6.56
CA ARG A 85 -8.08 16.48 7.91
C ARG A 85 -8.13 15.03 8.42
N VAL A 86 -8.65 14.11 7.62
CA VAL A 86 -8.70 12.67 7.95
C VAL A 86 -7.32 12.14 8.31
N PHE A 87 -6.30 12.49 7.52
CA PHE A 87 -4.92 12.08 7.81
C PHE A 87 -4.43 12.62 9.16
N ARG A 88 -4.64 13.90 9.45
CA ARG A 88 -4.24 14.50 10.75
C ARG A 88 -4.94 13.85 11.93
N GLU A 89 -6.20 13.45 11.77
CA GLU A 89 -6.99 12.85 12.84
C GLU A 89 -6.71 11.36 13.05
N THR A 90 -6.38 10.63 11.97
CA THR A 90 -6.33 9.16 11.99
C THR A 90 -4.95 8.57 11.71
N GLY A 91 -4.02 9.37 11.20
CA GLY A 91 -2.75 8.87 10.69
C GLY A 91 -2.86 8.11 9.37
N PHE A 92 -4.03 8.06 8.72
CA PHE A 92 -4.24 7.36 7.45
C PHE A 92 -4.82 8.26 6.38
N ALA A 93 -4.28 8.20 5.16
CA ALA A 93 -4.91 8.77 3.98
C ALA A 93 -4.83 7.79 2.80
N PHE A 94 -5.90 7.77 2.00
CA PHE A 94 -5.89 7.13 0.69
C PHE A 94 -5.88 8.19 -0.41
N LEU A 95 -4.83 8.19 -1.23
CA LEU A 95 -4.70 9.11 -2.35
C LEU A 95 -5.13 8.42 -3.65
N PHE A 96 -6.36 8.66 -4.04
CA PHE A 96 -6.95 8.09 -5.25
C PHE A 96 -6.29 8.69 -6.50
N ALA A 97 -5.51 7.90 -7.23
CA ALA A 97 -4.67 8.36 -8.32
C ALA A 97 -5.38 9.27 -9.35
N PRO A 98 -6.62 8.98 -9.82
CA PRO A 98 -7.33 9.88 -10.74
C PRO A 98 -7.63 11.26 -10.18
N ALA A 99 -7.81 11.40 -8.87
CA ALA A 99 -8.10 12.70 -8.23
C ALA A 99 -6.83 13.56 -8.08
N PHE A 100 -5.67 12.90 -7.91
CA PHE A 100 -4.40 13.58 -7.67
C PHE A 100 -3.53 13.77 -8.92
N HIS A 101 -3.76 13.00 -9.99
CA HIS A 101 -3.01 13.10 -11.25
C HIS A 101 -3.88 13.56 -12.43
N PRO A 102 -4.34 14.83 -12.45
CA PRO A 102 -5.24 15.32 -13.51
C PRO A 102 -4.61 15.22 -14.91
N ALA A 103 -3.30 15.33 -15.04
CA ALA A 103 -2.59 15.18 -16.32
C ALA A 103 -2.81 13.80 -16.97
N MET A 104 -3.10 12.77 -16.19
CA MET A 104 -3.39 11.44 -16.72
C MET A 104 -4.68 11.33 -17.50
N LYS A 105 -5.61 12.29 -17.36
CA LYS A 105 -6.85 12.35 -18.17
C LYS A 105 -6.56 12.45 -19.65
N ALA A 106 -5.53 13.20 -20.06
CA ALA A 106 -5.12 13.32 -21.46
C ALA A 106 -4.44 12.05 -21.99
N VAL A 107 -3.77 11.30 -21.12
CA VAL A 107 -2.97 10.12 -21.50
C VAL A 107 -3.82 8.83 -21.49
N ALA A 108 -4.83 8.75 -20.65
CA ALA A 108 -5.63 7.54 -20.48
C ALA A 108 -6.29 7.02 -21.77
N PRO A 109 -6.92 7.86 -22.63
CA PRO A 109 -7.49 7.40 -23.90
C PRO A 109 -6.44 6.80 -24.83
N ILE A 110 -5.25 7.43 -24.93
CA ILE A 110 -4.15 7.00 -25.78
C ILE A 110 -3.64 5.62 -25.30
N ARG A 111 -3.44 5.45 -23.98
CA ARG A 111 -3.05 4.17 -23.39
C ARG A 111 -4.05 3.05 -23.69
N LYS A 112 -5.35 3.38 -23.64
CA LYS A 112 -6.41 2.42 -23.96
C LYS A 112 -6.37 2.00 -25.44
N GLN A 113 -6.10 2.95 -26.35
CA GLN A 113 -5.97 2.66 -27.79
C GLN A 113 -4.72 1.81 -28.10
N LEU A 114 -3.60 2.08 -27.42
CA LEU A 114 -2.37 1.30 -27.59
C LEU A 114 -2.52 -0.16 -27.15
N GLY A 115 -3.31 -0.45 -26.13
CA GLY A 115 -3.58 -1.80 -25.63
C GLY A 115 -2.35 -2.54 -25.08
N VAL A 116 -1.22 -1.85 -24.90
CA VAL A 116 0.05 -2.44 -24.42
C VAL A 116 0.54 -1.72 -23.16
N PRO A 117 1.33 -2.38 -22.29
CA PRO A 117 1.97 -1.73 -21.16
C PRO A 117 2.85 -0.57 -21.61
N THR A 118 2.81 0.52 -20.86
CA THR A 118 3.61 1.73 -21.11
C THR A 118 4.41 2.09 -19.86
N ILE A 119 5.29 3.09 -19.94
CA ILE A 119 6.02 3.60 -18.78
C ILE A 119 5.08 3.98 -17.63
N PHE A 120 3.85 4.42 -17.90
CA PHE A 120 2.86 4.78 -16.88
C PHE A 120 2.44 3.60 -16.00
N ASN A 121 2.62 2.36 -16.45
CA ASN A 121 2.38 1.17 -15.63
C ASN A 121 3.44 1.01 -14.53
N LEU A 122 4.61 1.63 -14.69
CA LEU A 122 5.72 1.58 -13.75
C LEU A 122 5.74 2.77 -12.78
N LEU A 123 5.00 3.84 -13.07
CA LEU A 123 5.14 5.09 -12.32
C LEU A 123 4.32 5.15 -11.02
N GLY A 124 3.31 4.29 -10.85
CA GLY A 124 2.41 4.33 -9.70
C GLY A 124 3.13 4.45 -8.36
N PRO A 125 4.01 3.50 -7.99
CA PRO A 125 4.73 3.53 -6.73
C PRO A 125 5.72 4.70 -6.59
N LEU A 126 6.14 5.32 -7.70
CA LEU A 126 7.12 6.40 -7.73
C LEU A 126 6.50 7.80 -7.67
N THR A 127 5.16 7.90 -7.67
CA THR A 127 4.47 9.18 -7.91
C THR A 127 3.46 9.54 -6.83
N ASN A 128 3.64 9.01 -5.61
CA ASN A 128 2.80 9.38 -4.48
C ASN A 128 2.74 10.92 -4.31
N PRO A 129 1.54 11.52 -4.32
CA PRO A 129 1.34 12.98 -4.27
C PRO A 129 1.81 13.65 -2.97
N ALA A 130 1.92 12.89 -1.88
CA ALA A 130 2.46 13.39 -0.61
C ALA A 130 3.99 13.45 -0.59
N GLY A 131 4.66 12.96 -1.64
CA GLY A 131 6.12 12.94 -1.70
C GLY A 131 6.77 12.11 -0.59
N VAL A 132 6.11 11.05 -0.16
CA VAL A 132 6.58 10.17 0.92
C VAL A 132 8.02 9.71 0.68
N ARG A 133 8.78 9.59 1.76
CA ARG A 133 10.20 9.19 1.74
C ARG A 133 10.43 7.79 2.32
N HIS A 134 9.36 7.16 2.80
CA HIS A 134 9.32 5.80 3.36
C HIS A 134 8.36 4.96 2.53
N GLN A 135 8.81 3.84 1.95
CA GLN A 135 7.95 3.05 1.05
C GLN A 135 8.26 1.55 1.12
N VAL A 136 7.21 0.74 1.08
CA VAL A 136 7.29 -0.67 0.68
C VAL A 136 6.70 -0.77 -0.72
N VAL A 137 7.52 -1.16 -1.69
CA VAL A 137 7.13 -1.22 -3.10
C VAL A 137 7.20 -2.66 -3.59
N GLY A 138 6.04 -3.24 -3.84
CA GLY A 138 5.95 -4.53 -4.50
C GLY A 138 6.21 -4.44 -6.00
N VAL A 139 6.97 -5.38 -6.56
CA VAL A 139 7.34 -5.40 -7.97
C VAL A 139 7.13 -6.78 -8.56
N ALA A 140 6.13 -6.94 -9.43
CA ALA A 140 5.83 -8.24 -10.05
C ALA A 140 6.94 -8.73 -11.01
N ASP A 141 7.62 -7.83 -11.73
CA ASP A 141 8.69 -8.14 -12.68
C ASP A 141 10.07 -8.06 -11.99
N ALA A 142 10.67 -9.22 -11.73
CA ALA A 142 11.99 -9.31 -11.10
C ALA A 142 13.06 -8.43 -11.79
N GLY A 143 13.03 -8.35 -13.11
CA GLY A 143 13.99 -7.54 -13.90
C GLY A 143 13.87 -6.03 -13.65
N LYS A 144 12.86 -5.58 -12.90
CA LYS A 144 12.63 -4.16 -12.59
C LYS A 144 12.94 -3.78 -11.16
N MET A 145 13.23 -4.72 -10.27
CA MET A 145 13.48 -4.45 -8.85
C MET A 145 14.61 -3.43 -8.65
N ASP A 146 15.76 -3.64 -9.29
CA ASP A 146 16.90 -2.72 -9.19
C ASP A 146 16.57 -1.33 -9.77
N LEU A 147 15.81 -1.27 -10.86
CA LEU A 147 15.33 -0.01 -11.44
C LEU A 147 14.46 0.77 -10.45
N TYR A 148 13.56 0.10 -9.72
CA TYR A 148 12.73 0.74 -8.69
C TYR A 148 13.57 1.23 -7.51
N ALA A 149 14.49 0.42 -7.00
CA ALA A 149 15.36 0.77 -5.90
C ALA A 149 16.21 2.01 -6.24
N GLU A 150 16.85 2.03 -7.40
CA GLU A 150 17.62 3.17 -7.88
C GLU A 150 16.74 4.41 -8.12
N ALA A 151 15.54 4.23 -8.66
CA ALA A 151 14.61 5.34 -8.87
C ALA A 151 14.18 5.98 -7.56
N LEU A 152 13.84 5.17 -6.54
CA LEU A 152 13.47 5.64 -5.20
C LEU A 152 14.62 6.39 -4.53
N LYS A 153 15.84 5.83 -4.55
CA LYS A 153 17.05 6.49 -4.03
C LYS A 153 17.25 7.87 -4.69
N ARG A 154 17.17 7.95 -6.03
CA ARG A 154 17.29 9.20 -6.81
C ARG A 154 16.13 10.19 -6.61
N LEU A 155 14.97 9.71 -6.18
CA LEU A 155 13.81 10.54 -5.83
C LEU A 155 13.88 11.07 -4.39
N GLY A 156 14.92 10.69 -3.63
CA GLY A 156 15.17 11.18 -2.28
C GLY A 156 14.47 10.38 -1.19
N ALA A 157 14.18 9.10 -1.44
CA ALA A 157 13.69 8.22 -0.39
C ALA A 157 14.71 8.11 0.76
N GLU A 158 14.21 7.95 1.97
CA GLU A 158 15.01 7.76 3.18
C GLU A 158 15.11 6.29 3.58
N ARG A 159 13.99 5.59 3.51
CA ARG A 159 13.94 4.14 3.76
C ARG A 159 12.95 3.49 2.80
N PHE A 160 13.33 2.37 2.23
CA PHE A 160 12.40 1.57 1.45
C PHE A 160 12.77 0.09 1.45
N LEU A 161 11.76 -0.72 1.17
CA LEU A 161 11.88 -2.09 0.71
C LEU A 161 11.27 -2.18 -0.68
N VAL A 162 12.01 -2.70 -1.65
CA VAL A 162 11.46 -3.18 -2.92
C VAL A 162 11.35 -4.68 -2.80
N VAL A 163 10.15 -5.24 -2.94
CA VAL A 163 9.88 -6.64 -2.59
C VAL A 163 9.23 -7.41 -3.72
N ARG A 164 9.52 -8.71 -3.78
CA ARG A 164 8.90 -9.65 -4.72
C ARG A 164 8.88 -11.05 -4.14
N GLY A 165 7.71 -11.65 -4.03
CA GLY A 165 7.57 -13.07 -3.70
C GLY A 165 8.17 -13.96 -4.80
N ALA A 166 8.74 -15.09 -4.41
CA ALA A 166 9.27 -16.08 -5.37
C ALA A 166 8.18 -16.65 -6.29
N ASP A 167 6.94 -16.65 -5.85
CA ASP A 167 5.73 -17.00 -6.59
C ASP A 167 5.28 -15.92 -7.59
N GLY A 168 5.92 -14.76 -7.60
CA GLY A 168 5.64 -13.64 -8.49
C GLY A 168 4.78 -12.53 -7.91
N GLN A 169 4.34 -12.67 -6.64
CA GLN A 169 3.58 -11.61 -5.96
C GLN A 169 4.38 -10.31 -5.88
N ASP A 170 3.72 -9.18 -6.08
CA ASP A 170 4.27 -7.85 -5.78
C ASP A 170 4.03 -7.45 -4.31
N GLU A 171 4.25 -8.40 -3.40
CA GLU A 171 4.07 -8.29 -1.94
C GLU A 171 5.07 -9.21 -1.22
N LEU A 172 5.23 -9.04 0.10
CA LEU A 172 5.91 -10.06 0.90
C LEU A 172 5.02 -11.31 0.96
N SER A 173 5.59 -12.44 0.56
CA SER A 173 4.84 -13.67 0.37
C SER A 173 4.79 -14.53 1.64
N VAL A 174 3.63 -15.13 1.89
CA VAL A 174 3.44 -16.22 2.87
C VAL A 174 3.40 -17.59 2.21
N THR A 175 3.69 -17.67 0.91
CA THR A 175 3.74 -18.95 0.18
C THR A 175 5.17 -19.47 0.06
N GLY A 176 6.17 -18.63 0.32
CA GLY A 176 7.58 -18.96 0.22
C GLY A 176 8.49 -17.74 0.37
N PRO A 177 9.73 -17.83 -0.12
CA PRO A 177 10.70 -16.75 0.00
C PRO A 177 10.26 -15.47 -0.70
N THR A 178 10.66 -14.34 -0.16
CA THR A 178 10.54 -13.00 -0.75
C THR A 178 11.92 -12.42 -0.98
N GLU A 179 12.22 -12.02 -2.20
CA GLU A 179 13.38 -11.21 -2.51
C GLU A 179 13.12 -9.75 -2.14
N MET A 180 14.07 -9.11 -1.46
CA MET A 180 13.96 -7.73 -1.01
C MET A 180 15.22 -6.93 -1.37
N LEU A 181 15.03 -5.70 -1.80
CA LEU A 181 16.08 -4.69 -1.86
C LEU A 181 15.79 -3.66 -0.77
N GLU A 182 16.67 -3.62 0.22
CA GLU A 182 16.56 -2.72 1.37
C GLU A 182 17.48 -1.51 1.20
N TYR A 183 16.92 -0.34 1.44
CA TYR A 183 17.67 0.92 1.56
C TYR A 183 17.31 1.65 2.83
N ASN A 184 18.33 2.10 3.54
CA ASN A 184 18.18 2.96 4.71
C ASN A 184 19.27 4.03 4.67
N ARG A 185 18.90 5.24 4.27
CA ARG A 185 19.82 6.36 4.12
C ARG A 185 20.56 6.72 5.41
N GLY A 186 19.91 6.61 6.54
CA GLY A 186 20.49 6.91 7.85
C GLY A 186 21.54 5.89 8.31
N ARG A 187 21.46 4.66 7.76
CA ARG A 187 22.41 3.59 8.05
C ARG A 187 23.59 3.59 7.08
N ASP A 188 23.28 3.66 5.80
CA ASP A 188 24.28 3.72 4.72
C ASP A 188 23.63 4.35 3.46
N PRO A 189 23.99 5.60 3.11
CA PRO A 189 23.38 6.31 1.99
C PRO A 189 23.74 5.74 0.62
N GLU A 190 24.79 4.90 0.53
CA GLU A 190 25.24 4.35 -0.75
C GLU A 190 24.75 2.93 -0.99
N LYS A 191 24.43 2.19 0.06
CA LYS A 191 24.15 0.77 -0.02
C LYS A 191 22.67 0.46 -0.19
N ILE A 192 22.34 -0.31 -1.23
CA ILE A 192 21.09 -1.08 -1.36
C ILE A 192 21.46 -2.53 -1.09
N ALA A 193 20.91 -3.11 -0.02
CA ALA A 193 21.18 -4.50 0.34
C ALA A 193 20.15 -5.42 -0.30
N ARG A 194 20.59 -6.54 -0.89
CA ARG A 194 19.71 -7.61 -1.39
C ARG A 194 19.59 -8.68 -0.32
N ILE A 195 18.38 -9.01 0.06
CA ILE A 195 18.05 -9.90 1.17
C ILE A 195 16.97 -10.87 0.71
N THR A 196 17.03 -12.11 1.17
CA THR A 196 15.92 -13.05 1.04
C THR A 196 15.27 -13.22 2.40
N LEU A 197 13.97 -13.02 2.48
CA LEU A 197 13.16 -13.22 3.67
C LEU A 197 12.28 -14.45 3.46
N THR A 198 12.19 -15.32 4.46
CA THR A 198 11.22 -16.41 4.49
C THR A 198 10.22 -16.22 5.62
N PRO A 199 8.99 -16.73 5.52
CA PRO A 199 7.95 -16.50 6.53
C PRO A 199 8.14 -17.26 7.84
N GLU A 200 8.85 -18.40 7.84
CA GLU A 200 8.96 -19.31 8.97
C GLU A 200 9.57 -18.67 10.24
N PRO A 201 10.61 -17.83 10.17
CA PRO A 201 11.18 -17.17 11.34
C PRO A 201 10.17 -16.28 12.10
N PHE A 202 9.06 -15.92 11.47
CA PHE A 202 7.99 -15.13 12.07
C PHE A 202 6.82 -15.98 12.58
N GLY A 203 6.99 -17.31 12.61
CA GLY A 203 5.94 -18.25 13.00
C GLY A 203 4.84 -18.40 11.96
N ILE A 204 5.11 -18.04 10.71
CA ILE A 204 4.18 -18.17 9.59
C ILE A 204 4.53 -19.43 8.83
N VAL A 205 3.60 -20.39 8.83
CA VAL A 205 3.75 -21.63 8.06
C VAL A 205 3.42 -21.33 6.59
N PRO A 206 4.33 -21.62 5.65
CA PRO A 206 4.06 -21.42 4.23
C PRO A 206 2.83 -22.17 3.74
N VAL A 207 2.05 -21.51 2.90
CA VAL A 207 0.80 -22.06 2.35
C VAL A 207 0.81 -22.02 0.83
N GLY A 208 -0.09 -22.76 0.18
CA GLY A 208 -0.29 -22.64 -1.26
C GLY A 208 -0.98 -21.32 -1.64
N LEU A 209 -0.71 -20.80 -2.84
CA LEU A 209 -1.26 -19.53 -3.35
C LEU A 209 -2.81 -19.48 -3.27
N ALA A 210 -3.49 -20.61 -3.46
CA ALA A 210 -4.94 -20.70 -3.35
C ALA A 210 -5.48 -20.28 -1.97
N ALA A 211 -4.68 -20.40 -0.91
CA ALA A 211 -5.10 -20.06 0.46
C ALA A 211 -5.16 -18.53 0.71
N ILE A 212 -4.55 -17.72 -0.14
CA ILE A 212 -4.55 -16.26 -0.06
C ILE A 212 -5.25 -15.60 -1.26
N GLN A 213 -5.94 -16.39 -2.10
CA GLN A 213 -6.69 -15.84 -3.22
C GLN A 213 -7.83 -14.94 -2.74
N GLY A 214 -7.96 -13.82 -3.42
CA GLY A 214 -9.10 -12.94 -3.34
C GLY A 214 -10.23 -13.42 -4.29
N GLY A 215 -11.02 -12.47 -4.73
CA GLY A 215 -12.12 -12.68 -5.66
C GLY A 215 -12.63 -11.35 -6.20
N ASP A 216 -13.91 -11.28 -6.45
CA ASP A 216 -14.59 -10.03 -6.74
C ASP A 216 -14.59 -9.07 -5.54
N LYS A 217 -15.18 -7.90 -5.71
CA LYS A 217 -15.26 -6.88 -4.64
C LYS A 217 -15.93 -7.44 -3.38
N ALA A 218 -17.01 -8.18 -3.51
CA ALA A 218 -17.76 -8.71 -2.37
C ALA A 218 -16.91 -9.71 -1.57
N LYS A 219 -16.23 -10.63 -2.26
CA LYS A 219 -15.32 -11.59 -1.62
C LYS A 219 -14.14 -10.92 -0.93
N ASN A 220 -13.53 -9.92 -1.57
CA ASN A 220 -12.41 -9.20 -0.94
C ASN A 220 -12.86 -8.39 0.29
N VAL A 221 -14.06 -7.82 0.28
CA VAL A 221 -14.65 -7.14 1.45
C VAL A 221 -14.91 -8.12 2.59
N GLU A 222 -15.45 -9.31 2.29
CA GLU A 222 -15.64 -10.38 3.28
C GLU A 222 -14.33 -10.77 3.95
N LEU A 223 -13.30 -11.07 3.14
CA LEU A 223 -11.96 -11.41 3.61
C LEU A 223 -11.35 -10.27 4.46
N ALA A 224 -11.50 -9.02 3.99
CA ALA A 224 -11.00 -7.86 4.70
C ALA A 224 -11.64 -7.70 6.08
N ARG A 225 -12.97 -7.83 6.18
CA ARG A 225 -13.69 -7.77 7.45
C ARG A 225 -13.24 -8.88 8.39
N ALA A 226 -13.16 -10.12 7.92
CA ALA A 226 -12.69 -11.24 8.73
C ALA A 226 -11.28 -10.99 9.30
N VAL A 227 -10.34 -10.51 8.48
CA VAL A 227 -8.98 -10.15 8.94
C VAL A 227 -9.02 -9.03 9.98
N LEU A 228 -9.77 -7.96 9.74
CA LEU A 228 -9.86 -6.80 10.65
C LEU A 228 -10.59 -7.14 11.96
N GLU A 229 -11.47 -8.12 11.95
CA GLU A 229 -12.14 -8.67 13.13
C GLU A 229 -11.24 -9.63 13.93
N GLY A 230 -10.05 -9.93 13.41
CA GLY A 230 -9.05 -10.77 14.08
C GLY A 230 -9.15 -12.26 13.72
N ALA A 231 -9.95 -12.66 12.73
CA ALA A 231 -10.04 -14.05 12.31
C ALA A 231 -8.68 -14.61 11.89
N PRO A 232 -8.27 -15.79 12.37
CA PRO A 232 -7.02 -16.42 11.96
C PRO A 232 -7.09 -16.91 10.51
N GLY A 233 -5.94 -17.04 9.86
CA GLY A 233 -5.85 -17.62 8.53
C GLY A 233 -4.74 -17.05 7.66
N PRO A 234 -4.47 -17.64 6.50
CA PRO A 234 -3.36 -17.28 5.63
C PRO A 234 -3.40 -15.82 5.14
N VAL A 235 -4.58 -15.29 4.82
CA VAL A 235 -4.74 -13.88 4.41
C VAL A 235 -4.33 -12.94 5.53
N ARG A 236 -4.71 -13.25 6.79
CA ARG A 236 -4.26 -12.49 7.96
C ARG A 236 -2.75 -12.47 8.10
N GLU A 237 -2.10 -13.63 7.96
CA GLU A 237 -0.65 -13.72 8.06
C GLU A 237 0.05 -12.95 6.92
N GLY A 238 -0.50 -12.97 5.71
CA GLY A 238 -0.02 -12.13 4.60
C GLY A 238 -0.13 -10.64 4.93
N VAL A 239 -1.25 -10.21 5.51
CA VAL A 239 -1.44 -8.82 5.96
C VAL A 239 -0.46 -8.47 7.08
N VAL A 240 -0.27 -9.35 8.06
CA VAL A 240 0.69 -9.16 9.16
C VAL A 240 2.11 -8.95 8.64
N LEU A 241 2.58 -9.81 7.72
CA LEU A 241 3.94 -9.75 7.19
C LEU A 241 4.18 -8.46 6.40
N ASN A 242 3.22 -8.05 5.55
CA ASN A 242 3.31 -6.81 4.79
C ASN A 242 3.18 -5.55 5.67
N ALA A 243 2.33 -5.58 6.71
CA ALA A 243 2.25 -4.51 7.69
C ALA A 243 3.54 -4.39 8.52
N ALA A 244 4.15 -5.51 8.89
CA ALA A 244 5.43 -5.54 9.60
C ALA A 244 6.55 -4.86 8.81
N ALA A 245 6.63 -5.13 7.50
CA ALA A 245 7.58 -4.46 6.61
C ALA A 245 7.34 -2.94 6.56
N ALA A 246 6.07 -2.52 6.50
CA ALA A 246 5.73 -1.10 6.50
C ALA A 246 6.05 -0.41 7.85
N LEU A 247 5.79 -1.07 8.98
CA LEU A 247 6.15 -0.60 10.32
C LEU A 247 7.66 -0.46 10.50
N TYR A 248 8.43 -1.41 9.96
CA TYR A 248 9.88 -1.36 9.94
C TYR A 248 10.39 -0.18 9.10
N VAL A 249 9.88 -0.02 7.88
CA VAL A 249 10.25 1.10 7.00
C VAL A 249 9.86 2.45 7.59
N ALA A 250 8.71 2.54 8.24
CA ALA A 250 8.25 3.75 8.93
C ALA A 250 9.11 4.09 10.19
N GLY A 251 9.93 3.15 10.68
CA GLY A 251 10.76 3.33 11.87
C GLY A 251 10.00 3.15 13.19
N VAL A 252 8.79 2.62 13.16
CA VAL A 252 7.99 2.29 14.35
C VAL A 252 8.46 0.95 14.93
N ALA A 253 8.88 0.01 14.09
CA ALA A 253 9.52 -1.24 14.50
C ALA A 253 11.02 -1.20 14.23
N GLY A 254 11.82 -1.79 15.12
CA GLY A 254 13.27 -1.90 14.97
C GLY A 254 13.70 -2.88 13.88
N ASP A 255 12.89 -3.91 13.67
CA ASP A 255 13.05 -4.94 12.64
C ASP A 255 11.68 -5.49 12.21
N ILE A 256 11.67 -6.41 11.25
CA ILE A 256 10.42 -7.02 10.75
C ILE A 256 9.76 -7.91 11.83
N ALA A 257 10.53 -8.57 12.70
CA ALA A 257 9.97 -9.42 13.76
C ALA A 257 9.18 -8.60 14.79
N ALA A 258 9.73 -7.47 15.21
CA ALA A 258 9.01 -6.51 16.06
C ALA A 258 7.76 -5.96 15.35
N GLY A 259 7.88 -5.70 14.04
CA GLY A 259 6.75 -5.28 13.20
C GLY A 259 5.62 -6.33 13.16
N VAL A 260 5.96 -7.62 13.06
CA VAL A 260 4.98 -8.73 13.11
C VAL A 260 4.23 -8.72 14.43
N SER A 261 4.94 -8.53 15.55
CA SER A 261 4.32 -8.48 16.88
C SER A 261 3.33 -7.31 16.98
N LEU A 262 3.70 -6.12 16.52
CA LEU A 262 2.84 -4.94 16.52
C LEU A 262 1.63 -5.10 15.60
N ALA A 263 1.81 -5.67 14.42
CA ALA A 263 0.72 -5.91 13.48
C ALA A 263 -0.30 -6.93 14.02
N ARG A 264 0.17 -8.01 14.63
CA ARG A 264 -0.70 -8.99 15.30
C ARG A 264 -1.46 -8.36 16.45
N GLU A 265 -0.81 -7.58 17.31
CA GLU A 265 -1.47 -6.85 18.40
C GLU A 265 -2.56 -5.90 17.88
N ALA A 266 -2.31 -5.17 16.80
CA ALA A 266 -3.29 -4.26 16.22
C ALA A 266 -4.53 -5.00 15.69
N LEU A 267 -4.36 -6.19 15.11
CA LEU A 267 -5.46 -7.05 14.66
C LEU A 267 -6.19 -7.71 15.83
N ASP A 268 -5.48 -8.27 16.80
CA ASP A 268 -6.07 -8.94 17.97
C ASP A 268 -6.93 -7.98 18.81
N ARG A 269 -6.53 -6.71 18.86
CA ARG A 269 -7.28 -5.62 19.50
C ARG A 269 -8.28 -4.93 18.58
N ARG A 270 -8.50 -5.41 17.36
CA ARG A 270 -9.42 -4.86 16.36
C ARG A 270 -9.20 -3.38 16.03
N LYS A 271 -8.02 -2.83 16.30
CA LYS A 271 -7.69 -1.41 16.02
C LYS A 271 -7.82 -1.06 14.53
N GLY A 272 -7.58 -2.03 13.63
CA GLY A 272 -7.77 -1.86 12.19
C GLY A 272 -9.27 -1.69 11.82
N LEU A 273 -10.16 -2.43 12.47
CA LEU A 273 -11.60 -2.30 12.28
C LEU A 273 -12.10 -0.93 12.76
N GLU A 274 -11.71 -0.52 13.96
CA GLU A 274 -12.03 0.81 14.53
C GLU A 274 -11.55 1.94 13.62
N LEU A 275 -10.34 1.80 13.06
CA LEU A 275 -9.81 2.77 12.08
C LEU A 275 -10.69 2.85 10.84
N VAL A 276 -11.09 1.70 10.25
CA VAL A 276 -11.96 1.66 9.07
C VAL A 276 -13.30 2.34 9.34
N GLU A 277 -13.94 2.06 10.47
CA GLU A 277 -15.20 2.70 10.86
C GLU A 277 -15.03 4.22 11.04
N ARG A 278 -13.91 4.65 11.62
CA ARG A 278 -13.61 6.08 11.78
C ARG A 278 -13.37 6.74 10.42
N LEU A 279 -12.62 6.09 9.52
CA LEU A 279 -12.39 6.56 8.15
C LEU A 279 -13.69 6.69 7.37
N ALA A 280 -14.58 5.70 7.46
CA ALA A 280 -15.89 5.75 6.81
C ALA A 280 -16.66 7.00 7.25
N ARG A 281 -16.82 7.21 8.55
CA ARG A 281 -17.51 8.40 9.09
C ARG A 281 -16.88 9.72 8.65
N LEU A 282 -15.55 9.83 8.71
CA LEU A 282 -14.85 11.08 8.39
C LEU A 282 -14.80 11.41 6.90
N THR A 283 -14.89 10.39 6.03
CA THR A 283 -14.86 10.56 4.57
C THR A 283 -16.24 10.76 3.94
N GLU A 284 -17.33 10.36 4.59
CA GLU A 284 -18.71 10.58 4.10
C GLU A 284 -19.05 12.05 3.89
N GLY A 285 -18.38 12.97 4.62
CA GLY A 285 -18.68 14.40 4.61
C GLY A 285 -19.90 14.72 5.51
N GLU A 286 -20.00 15.98 5.91
CA GLU A 286 -21.21 16.45 6.59
C GLU A 286 -22.44 16.17 5.69
N PRO A 287 -23.55 15.64 6.26
CA PRO A 287 -24.78 15.50 5.51
C PRO A 287 -25.09 16.88 4.89
N LYS A 288 -25.30 16.92 3.56
CA LYS A 288 -25.68 18.17 2.89
C LYS A 288 -26.84 18.75 3.68
N GLY A 289 -26.56 19.80 4.43
CA GLY A 289 -27.57 20.49 5.24
C GLY A 289 -28.78 20.74 4.36
N LYS A 290 -29.95 20.35 4.81
CA LYS A 290 -31.21 20.79 4.20
C LYS A 290 -31.08 22.29 4.07
N LYS A 291 -31.05 22.79 2.83
CA LYS A 291 -31.24 24.23 2.58
C LYS A 291 -32.50 24.65 3.32
N PRO A 292 -32.45 25.76 4.07
CA PRO A 292 -33.62 26.32 4.70
C PRO A 292 -34.72 26.69 3.69
#